data_902274f56a86fa834f907f36f537f7a4
#
_entry.id   902274f56a86fa834f907f36f537f7a4
#
_cell.length_a   1.000
_cell.length_b   1.000
_cell.length_c   1.000
_cell.angle_alpha   90.00
_cell.angle_beta   90.00
_cell.angle_gamma   90.00
#
_symmetry.space_group_name_H-M   'P 1'
#
loop_
_entity.id
_entity.type
_entity.pdbx_description
1 polymer ?
#
loop_
_entity_poly.entity_id
_entity_poly.type
_entity_poly.pdbx_seq_one_letter_code
_entity_poly.pdbx_strand_id
1 'polypeptide(L)'
;MKHLVIIGTVWPEPNSTAAGSRMLQLISLFQKQGYEITFLCSASKSDFSFDLSQISVKTKAIQLNDSSFDDEITALNPSVVLFDRFMIEEQYGWRVMENCPNALRILDTEDLHFLRKAREVAFKQNRELVFEDYISDVFKREISSIYRCDLTLLISEYEMQLATETFKIDASILYYLPFLSEDVNTNITKFEDRQHFVSIGNFLHEPNWQTVLA
;
A
#
# COMPACT_ATOMS: atom_id res chain seq x y z
N MET A 1 -19.90 8.39 -13.90
CA MET A 1 -19.76 8.44 -12.44
C MET A 1 -18.34 8.04 -12.10
N LYS A 2 -17.65 8.74 -11.20
CA LYS A 2 -16.28 8.36 -10.80
C LYS A 2 -16.38 7.18 -9.83
N HIS A 3 -15.90 6.02 -10.20
CA HIS A 3 -15.92 4.82 -9.38
C HIS A 3 -14.48 4.31 -9.19
N LEU A 4 -14.08 4.17 -7.94
CA LEU A 4 -12.83 3.56 -7.53
C LEU A 4 -13.10 2.16 -6.98
N VAL A 5 -12.45 1.17 -7.52
CA VAL A 5 -12.34 -0.16 -6.90
C VAL A 5 -10.98 -0.29 -6.24
N ILE A 6 -10.96 -0.62 -4.96
CA ILE A 6 -9.74 -0.96 -4.23
C ILE A 6 -9.71 -2.48 -4.04
N ILE A 7 -8.61 -3.11 -4.40
CA ILE A 7 -8.39 -4.54 -4.16
C ILE A 7 -7.35 -4.65 -3.05
N GLY A 8 -7.80 -5.02 -1.84
CA GLY A 8 -6.96 -5.07 -0.65
C GLY A 8 -6.32 -6.42 -0.43
N THR A 9 -5.09 -6.42 0.09
CA THR A 9 -4.41 -7.61 0.58
C THR A 9 -5.13 -8.18 1.81
N VAL A 10 -5.53 -7.29 2.71
CA VAL A 10 -6.33 -7.55 3.92
C VAL A 10 -7.38 -6.46 4.10
N TRP A 11 -8.34 -6.70 4.95
CA TRP A 11 -9.26 -5.64 5.38
C TRP A 11 -8.50 -4.58 6.18
N PRO A 12 -8.76 -3.28 6.01
CA PRO A 12 -8.05 -2.24 6.73
C PRO A 12 -8.18 -2.38 8.26
N GLU A 13 -7.06 -2.30 8.96
CA GLU A 13 -6.96 -2.40 10.41
C GLU A 13 -6.24 -1.17 10.97
N PRO A 14 -6.88 0.01 11.02
CA PRO A 14 -6.20 1.27 11.35
C PRO A 14 -5.66 1.32 12.78
N ASN A 15 -6.23 0.54 13.69
CA ASN A 15 -5.80 0.49 15.09
C ASN A 15 -4.65 -0.50 15.34
N SER A 16 -4.30 -1.33 14.35
CA SER A 16 -3.25 -2.34 14.50
C SER A 16 -2.11 -2.19 13.49
N THR A 17 -2.34 -1.53 12.37
CA THR A 17 -1.32 -1.39 11.31
C THR A 17 -1.28 0.01 10.71
N ALA A 18 -0.07 0.47 10.37
CA ALA A 18 0.12 1.71 9.60
C ALA A 18 -0.55 1.64 8.23
N ALA A 19 -0.47 0.47 7.57
CA ALA A 19 -1.12 0.18 6.29
C ALA A 19 -2.65 0.37 6.35
N GLY A 20 -3.30 -0.10 7.43
CA GLY A 20 -4.73 0.12 7.64
C GLY A 20 -5.09 1.60 7.76
N SER A 21 -4.29 2.37 8.50
CA SER A 21 -4.47 3.82 8.61
C SER A 21 -4.28 4.53 7.26
N ARG A 22 -3.23 4.15 6.50
CA ARG A 22 -2.97 4.69 5.16
C ARG A 22 -4.13 4.39 4.20
N MET A 23 -4.64 3.16 4.21
CA MET A 23 -5.77 2.79 3.37
C MET A 23 -7.01 3.67 3.63
N LEU A 24 -7.33 3.95 4.90
CA LEU A 24 -8.42 4.87 5.23
C LEU A 24 -8.15 6.31 4.78
N GLN A 25 -6.90 6.77 4.82
CA GLN A 25 -6.50 8.07 4.29
C GLN A 25 -6.71 8.14 2.77
N LEU A 26 -6.31 7.12 2.03
CA LEU A 26 -6.54 7.03 0.58
C LEU A 26 -8.03 7.02 0.25
N ILE A 27 -8.82 6.22 0.95
CA ILE A 27 -10.28 6.21 0.82
C ILE A 27 -10.86 7.61 1.01
N SER A 28 -10.50 8.29 2.11
CA SER A 28 -10.96 9.66 2.39
C SER A 28 -10.56 10.64 1.30
N LEU A 29 -9.33 10.54 0.78
CA LEU A 29 -8.84 11.38 -0.31
C LEU A 29 -9.70 11.23 -1.57
N PHE A 30 -9.97 10.00 -2.00
CA PHE A 30 -10.80 9.74 -3.18
C PHE A 30 -12.27 10.13 -2.97
N GLN A 31 -12.82 9.93 -1.77
CA GLN A 31 -14.18 10.39 -1.44
C GLN A 31 -14.28 11.91 -1.54
N LYS A 32 -13.30 12.67 -1.03
CA LYS A 32 -13.23 14.14 -1.17
C LYS A 32 -13.17 14.59 -2.64
N GLN A 33 -12.70 13.74 -3.55
CA GLN A 33 -12.70 13.97 -5.00
C GLN A 33 -13.99 13.48 -5.71
N GLY A 34 -14.98 13.04 -4.95
CA GLY A 34 -16.28 12.62 -5.46
C GLY A 34 -16.32 11.22 -6.08
N TYR A 35 -15.40 10.32 -5.67
CA TYR A 35 -15.46 8.93 -6.08
C TYR A 35 -16.42 8.12 -5.20
N GLU A 36 -17.25 7.28 -5.81
CA GLU A 36 -17.83 6.13 -5.12
C GLU A 36 -16.76 5.06 -4.98
N ILE A 37 -16.73 4.37 -3.84
CA ILE A 37 -15.68 3.40 -3.56
C ILE A 37 -16.27 2.03 -3.27
N THR A 38 -15.71 1.00 -3.91
CA THR A 38 -15.93 -0.40 -3.57
C THR A 38 -14.61 -1.04 -3.17
N PHE A 39 -14.57 -1.67 -2.01
CA PHE A 39 -13.41 -2.38 -1.49
C PHE A 39 -13.60 -3.89 -1.66
N LEU A 40 -12.72 -4.53 -2.39
CA LEU A 40 -12.68 -5.96 -2.65
C LEU A 40 -11.53 -6.58 -1.86
N CYS A 41 -11.76 -7.73 -1.22
CA CYS A 41 -10.71 -8.43 -0.49
C CYS A 41 -10.98 -9.94 -0.47
N SER A 42 -9.91 -10.74 -0.62
CA SER A 42 -9.99 -12.21 -0.52
C SER A 42 -9.69 -12.74 0.88
N ALA A 43 -9.16 -11.91 1.77
CA ALA A 43 -8.88 -12.30 3.14
C ALA A 43 -10.15 -12.33 4.01
N SER A 44 -10.14 -13.17 5.03
CA SER A 44 -11.15 -13.13 6.08
C SER A 44 -11.01 -11.86 6.93
N LYS A 45 -12.12 -11.35 7.44
CA LYS A 45 -12.11 -10.26 8.43
C LYS A 45 -11.56 -10.78 9.76
N SER A 46 -10.79 -9.94 10.44
CA SER A 46 -10.35 -10.13 11.83
C SER A 46 -11.20 -9.26 12.77
N ASP A 47 -11.00 -9.43 14.08
CA ASP A 47 -11.64 -8.59 15.10
C ASP A 47 -11.15 -7.12 15.05
N PHE A 48 -10.03 -6.84 14.36
CA PHE A 48 -9.46 -5.51 14.19
C PHE A 48 -9.86 -4.84 12.87
N SER A 49 -10.55 -5.58 11.99
CA SER A 49 -10.98 -5.07 10.70
C SER A 49 -11.99 -3.94 10.85
N PHE A 50 -11.67 -2.79 10.25
CA PHE A 50 -12.54 -1.63 10.26
C PHE A 50 -13.80 -1.88 9.43
N ASP A 51 -14.96 -1.51 9.96
CA ASP A 51 -16.21 -1.56 9.21
C ASP A 51 -16.32 -0.39 8.24
N LEU A 52 -15.90 -0.64 7.00
CA LEU A 52 -15.91 0.33 5.92
C LEU A 52 -17.30 0.89 5.57
N SER A 53 -18.38 0.22 5.97
CA SER A 53 -19.74 0.72 5.77
C SER A 53 -20.00 2.01 6.54
N GLN A 54 -19.33 2.22 7.69
CA GLN A 54 -19.41 3.44 8.50
C GLN A 54 -18.94 4.70 7.75
N ILE A 55 -18.10 4.52 6.73
CA ILE A 55 -17.60 5.59 5.87
C ILE A 55 -18.14 5.49 4.43
N SER A 56 -19.31 4.86 4.26
CA SER A 56 -20.01 4.76 2.98
C SER A 56 -19.21 4.07 1.86
N VAL A 57 -18.32 3.13 2.20
CA VAL A 57 -17.62 2.28 1.25
C VAL A 57 -18.34 0.95 1.10
N LYS A 58 -18.66 0.57 -0.14
CA LYS A 58 -19.20 -0.76 -0.44
C LYS A 58 -18.11 -1.80 -0.29
N THR A 59 -18.42 -2.97 0.25
CA THR A 59 -17.45 -4.04 0.45
C THR A 59 -17.92 -5.35 -0.15
N LYS A 60 -17.00 -6.13 -0.71
CA LYS A 60 -17.28 -7.48 -1.20
C LYS A 60 -16.08 -8.40 -0.97
N ALA A 61 -16.35 -9.59 -0.46
CA ALA A 61 -15.38 -10.67 -0.44
C ALA A 61 -15.24 -11.28 -1.85
N ILE A 62 -14.01 -11.46 -2.30
CA ILE A 62 -13.66 -12.10 -3.58
C ILE A 62 -12.89 -13.38 -3.33
N GLN A 63 -12.83 -14.25 -4.33
CA GLN A 63 -12.06 -15.49 -4.24
C GLN A 63 -10.74 -15.37 -5.02
N LEU A 64 -9.69 -15.99 -4.46
CA LEU A 64 -8.40 -16.08 -5.14
C LEU A 64 -8.49 -17.02 -6.33
N ASN A 65 -7.91 -16.61 -7.46
CA ASN A 65 -7.81 -17.42 -8.68
C ASN A 65 -9.16 -17.95 -9.20
N ASP A 66 -10.24 -17.21 -8.96
CA ASP A 66 -11.59 -17.58 -9.37
C ASP A 66 -12.11 -16.62 -10.45
N SER A 67 -12.79 -17.17 -11.47
CA SER A 67 -13.32 -16.38 -12.58
C SER A 67 -14.51 -15.50 -12.20
N SER A 68 -15.15 -15.73 -11.06
CA SER A 68 -16.20 -14.84 -10.54
C SER A 68 -15.75 -13.40 -10.33
N PHE A 69 -14.44 -13.19 -10.17
CA PHE A 69 -13.87 -11.85 -10.15
C PHE A 69 -14.06 -11.10 -11.47
N ASP A 70 -14.00 -11.79 -12.59
CA ASP A 70 -14.13 -11.17 -13.93
C ASP A 70 -15.53 -10.59 -14.13
N ASP A 71 -16.55 -11.34 -13.73
CA ASP A 71 -17.94 -10.88 -13.75
C ASP A 71 -18.14 -9.68 -12.80
N GLU A 72 -17.53 -9.75 -11.60
CA GLU A 72 -17.64 -8.70 -10.61
C GLU A 72 -17.01 -7.39 -11.08
N ILE A 73 -15.77 -7.43 -11.54
CA ILE A 73 -15.05 -6.22 -11.98
C ILE A 73 -15.70 -5.61 -13.22
N THR A 74 -16.23 -6.46 -14.11
CA THR A 74 -16.98 -6.01 -15.28
C THR A 74 -18.28 -5.30 -14.86
N ALA A 75 -19.03 -5.84 -13.92
CA ALA A 75 -20.26 -5.24 -13.41
C ALA A 75 -20.01 -3.93 -12.68
N LEU A 76 -18.91 -3.82 -11.92
CA LEU A 76 -18.51 -2.59 -11.24
C LEU A 76 -18.05 -1.50 -12.23
N ASN A 77 -17.47 -1.88 -13.36
CA ASN A 77 -16.96 -1.00 -14.41
C ASN A 77 -16.25 0.26 -13.87
N PRO A 78 -15.16 0.10 -13.09
CA PRO A 78 -14.50 1.21 -12.42
C PRO A 78 -13.79 2.14 -13.41
N SER A 79 -13.68 3.42 -13.04
CA SER A 79 -12.80 4.36 -13.73
C SER A 79 -11.34 4.30 -13.21
N VAL A 80 -11.17 3.81 -11.98
CA VAL A 80 -9.87 3.64 -11.33
C VAL A 80 -9.88 2.33 -10.54
N VAL A 81 -8.78 1.57 -10.62
CA VAL A 81 -8.51 0.43 -9.75
C VAL A 81 -7.21 0.67 -8.99
N LEU A 82 -7.26 0.54 -7.67
CA LEU A 82 -6.11 0.63 -6.78
C LEU A 82 -5.78 -0.75 -6.23
N PHE A 83 -4.55 -1.18 -6.44
CA PHE A 83 -4.01 -2.45 -5.92
C PHE A 83 -3.21 -2.17 -4.65
N ASP A 84 -3.60 -2.80 -3.55
CA ASP A 84 -2.86 -2.77 -2.28
C ASP A 84 -1.68 -3.76 -2.36
N ARG A 85 -0.52 -3.24 -2.68
CA ARG A 85 0.75 -3.96 -2.87
C ARG A 85 0.84 -4.77 -4.18
N PHE A 86 2.08 -5.04 -4.59
CA PHE A 86 2.38 -5.72 -5.86
C PHE A 86 1.78 -7.13 -5.98
N MET A 87 1.63 -7.84 -4.85
CA MET A 87 1.06 -9.21 -4.86
C MET A 87 -0.39 -9.21 -5.30
N ILE A 88 -1.15 -8.16 -4.99
CA ILE A 88 -2.54 -8.01 -5.42
C ILE A 88 -2.60 -7.63 -6.90
N GLU A 89 -1.69 -6.78 -7.36
CA GLU A 89 -1.57 -6.46 -8.79
C GLU A 89 -1.26 -7.71 -9.62
N GLU A 90 -0.32 -8.55 -9.17
CA GLU A 90 0.00 -9.81 -9.85
C GLU A 90 -1.20 -10.77 -9.97
N GLN A 91 -2.04 -10.81 -8.95
CA GLN A 91 -3.21 -11.71 -8.93
C GLN A 91 -4.36 -11.20 -9.78
N TYR A 92 -4.61 -9.89 -9.78
CA TYR A 92 -5.82 -9.31 -10.35
C TYR A 92 -5.55 -8.32 -11.48
N GLY A 93 -4.35 -7.77 -11.63
CA GLY A 93 -4.05 -6.70 -12.59
C GLY A 93 -4.33 -7.10 -14.03
N TRP A 94 -3.95 -8.30 -14.44
CA TRP A 94 -4.21 -8.82 -15.77
C TRP A 94 -5.72 -9.01 -16.04
N ARG A 95 -6.51 -9.43 -15.04
CA ARG A 95 -7.96 -9.58 -15.14
C ARG A 95 -8.64 -8.21 -15.28
N VAL A 96 -8.15 -7.21 -14.51
CA VAL A 96 -8.62 -5.82 -14.64
C VAL A 96 -8.32 -5.28 -16.04
N MET A 97 -7.11 -5.53 -16.56
CA MET A 97 -6.73 -5.09 -17.90
C MET A 97 -7.63 -5.70 -19.00
N GLU A 98 -7.99 -6.97 -18.87
CA GLU A 98 -8.85 -7.67 -19.82
C GLU A 98 -10.31 -7.19 -19.75
N ASN A 99 -10.85 -7.04 -18.54
CA ASN A 99 -12.28 -6.78 -18.34
C ASN A 99 -12.62 -5.29 -18.24
N CYS A 100 -11.66 -4.44 -17.85
CA CYS A 100 -11.82 -2.99 -17.70
C CYS A 100 -10.63 -2.23 -18.30
N PRO A 101 -10.38 -2.35 -19.62
CA PRO A 101 -9.15 -1.83 -20.26
C PRO A 101 -9.02 -0.30 -20.17
N ASN A 102 -10.11 0.42 -19.92
CA ASN A 102 -10.11 1.88 -19.77
C ASN A 102 -9.94 2.35 -18.31
N ALA A 103 -9.88 1.44 -17.36
CA ALA A 103 -9.66 1.78 -15.95
C ALA A 103 -8.20 2.17 -15.71
N LEU A 104 -7.97 3.31 -15.04
CA LEU A 104 -6.65 3.68 -14.56
C LEU A 104 -6.22 2.72 -13.45
N ARG A 105 -5.05 2.11 -13.58
CA ARG A 105 -4.49 1.14 -12.62
C ARG A 105 -3.44 1.82 -11.76
N ILE A 106 -3.70 1.85 -10.46
CA ILE A 106 -2.82 2.47 -9.47
C ILE A 106 -2.29 1.38 -8.56
N LEU A 107 -0.97 1.34 -8.38
CA LEU A 107 -0.32 0.50 -7.38
C LEU A 107 -0.02 1.35 -6.13
N ASP A 108 -0.52 0.98 -4.97
CA ASP A 108 -0.03 1.48 -3.68
C ASP A 108 0.97 0.46 -3.12
N THR A 109 2.25 0.82 -3.07
CA THR A 109 3.31 -0.12 -2.65
C THR A 109 3.29 -0.37 -1.16
N GLU A 110 2.75 0.56 -0.36
CA GLU A 110 2.93 0.66 1.08
C GLU A 110 4.40 0.93 1.45
N ASP A 111 5.28 0.00 1.14
CA ASP A 111 6.74 0.14 1.12
C ASP A 111 7.30 -0.73 -0.02
N LEU A 112 8.52 -0.51 -0.42
CA LEU A 112 9.19 -1.40 -1.38
C LEU A 112 9.62 -2.68 -0.67
N HIS A 113 8.89 -3.76 -0.93
CA HIS A 113 9.09 -5.06 -0.29
C HIS A 113 10.47 -5.64 -0.54
N PHE A 114 11.01 -5.48 -1.77
CA PHE A 114 12.36 -5.93 -2.07
C PHE A 114 13.41 -5.19 -1.24
N LEU A 115 13.21 -3.90 -1.00
CA LEU A 115 14.11 -3.09 -0.16
C LEU A 115 14.07 -3.56 1.30
N ARG A 116 12.86 -3.76 1.84
CA ARG A 116 12.69 -4.29 3.19
C ARG A 116 13.36 -5.66 3.32
N LYS A 117 13.18 -6.54 2.33
CA LYS A 117 13.81 -7.86 2.32
C LYS A 117 15.33 -7.81 2.23
N ALA A 118 15.88 -6.94 1.39
CA ALA A 118 17.31 -6.72 1.27
C ALA A 118 17.92 -6.24 2.60
N ARG A 119 17.29 -5.26 3.24
CA ARG A 119 17.69 -4.76 4.58
C ARG A 119 17.65 -5.85 5.64
N GLU A 120 16.60 -6.67 5.66
CA GLU A 120 16.48 -7.80 6.57
C GLU A 120 17.64 -8.79 6.42
N VAL A 121 18.00 -9.14 5.18
CA VAL A 121 19.10 -10.07 4.89
C VAL A 121 20.44 -9.48 5.35
N ALA A 122 20.73 -8.23 4.99
CA ALA A 122 21.96 -7.55 5.39
C ALA A 122 22.10 -7.46 6.92
N PHE A 123 21.00 -7.10 7.60
CA PHE A 123 20.96 -7.02 9.06
C PHE A 123 21.22 -8.39 9.73
N LYS A 124 20.54 -9.45 9.28
CA LYS A 124 20.74 -10.82 9.81
C LYS A 124 22.15 -11.34 9.58
N GLN A 125 22.84 -10.86 8.54
CA GLN A 125 24.24 -11.20 8.23
C GLN A 125 25.23 -10.25 8.89
N ASN A 126 24.77 -9.28 9.68
CA ASN A 126 25.60 -8.27 10.35
C ASN A 126 26.59 -7.57 9.39
N ARG A 127 26.10 -7.13 8.24
CA ARG A 127 26.86 -6.44 7.22
C ARG A 127 26.08 -5.29 6.60
N GLU A 128 26.78 -4.40 5.93
CA GLU A 128 26.14 -3.34 5.16
C GLU A 128 25.35 -3.89 3.97
N LEU A 129 24.32 -3.12 3.58
CA LEU A 129 23.51 -3.38 2.40
C LEU A 129 24.32 -3.07 1.14
N VAL A 130 24.35 -4.00 0.19
CA VAL A 130 25.00 -3.83 -1.11
C VAL A 130 23.98 -3.93 -2.25
N PHE A 131 24.35 -3.46 -3.44
CA PHE A 131 23.44 -3.42 -4.58
C PHE A 131 22.83 -4.79 -4.94
N GLU A 132 23.63 -5.84 -4.85
CA GLU A 132 23.23 -7.22 -5.17
C GLU A 132 22.09 -7.72 -4.27
N ASP A 133 21.95 -7.19 -3.06
CA ASP A 133 20.88 -7.56 -2.14
C ASP A 133 19.48 -7.17 -2.65
N TYR A 134 19.42 -6.10 -3.45
CA TYR A 134 18.16 -5.70 -4.05
C TYR A 134 17.66 -6.72 -5.09
N ILE A 135 18.60 -7.36 -5.81
CA ILE A 135 18.28 -8.18 -6.99
C ILE A 135 17.77 -9.56 -6.57
N SER A 136 16.52 -9.62 -6.22
CA SER A 136 15.81 -10.81 -5.76
C SER A 136 14.60 -11.13 -6.64
N ASP A 137 13.95 -12.26 -6.43
CA ASP A 137 12.69 -12.56 -7.11
C ASP A 137 11.56 -11.61 -6.69
N VAL A 138 11.58 -11.13 -5.43
CA VAL A 138 10.65 -10.10 -4.96
C VAL A 138 10.87 -8.80 -5.74
N PHE A 139 12.13 -8.39 -5.96
CA PHE A 139 12.45 -7.22 -6.78
C PHE A 139 11.87 -7.34 -8.20
N LYS A 140 12.12 -8.44 -8.89
CA LYS A 140 11.64 -8.64 -10.27
C LYS A 140 10.11 -8.54 -10.35
N ARG A 141 9.41 -9.14 -9.40
CA ARG A 141 7.96 -9.14 -9.33
C ARG A 141 7.41 -7.75 -9.05
N GLU A 142 7.95 -7.06 -8.04
CA GLU A 142 7.49 -5.74 -7.63
C GLU A 142 7.77 -4.69 -8.72
N ILE A 143 8.96 -4.68 -9.32
CA ILE A 143 9.28 -3.82 -10.48
C ILE A 143 8.36 -4.10 -11.66
N SER A 144 8.05 -5.38 -11.93
CA SER A 144 7.12 -5.74 -12.99
C SER A 144 5.71 -5.20 -12.73
N SER A 145 5.25 -5.23 -11.47
CA SER A 145 3.95 -4.66 -11.08
C SER A 145 3.91 -3.15 -11.25
N ILE A 146 5.00 -2.45 -10.91
CA ILE A 146 5.15 -1.01 -11.15
C ILE A 146 4.94 -0.69 -12.64
N TYR A 147 5.61 -1.43 -13.53
CA TYR A 147 5.50 -1.20 -14.98
C TYR A 147 4.18 -1.64 -15.60
N ARG A 148 3.38 -2.49 -14.94
CA ARG A 148 2.03 -2.86 -15.39
C ARG A 148 0.95 -1.87 -14.98
N CYS A 149 1.26 -0.98 -14.01
CA CYS A 149 0.34 0.06 -13.56
C CYS A 149 0.60 1.38 -14.28
N ASP A 150 -0.44 2.21 -14.38
CA ASP A 150 -0.36 3.54 -14.97
C ASP A 150 0.24 4.56 -13.99
N LEU A 151 0.10 4.30 -12.68
CA LEU A 151 0.67 5.10 -11.60
C LEU A 151 1.02 4.21 -10.40
N THR A 152 2.15 4.52 -9.76
CA THR A 152 2.58 3.86 -8.52
C THR A 152 2.77 4.90 -7.42
N LEU A 153 2.17 4.65 -6.26
CA LEU A 153 2.29 5.51 -5.08
C LEU A 153 3.43 5.00 -4.19
N LEU A 154 4.36 5.89 -3.86
CA LEU A 154 5.48 5.63 -2.95
C LEU A 154 5.36 6.55 -1.72
N ILE A 155 5.60 6.03 -0.53
CA ILE A 155 5.44 6.77 0.73
C ILE A 155 6.72 7.46 1.20
N SER A 156 7.87 7.06 0.66
CA SER A 156 9.19 7.47 1.13
C SER A 156 9.96 8.19 0.03
N GLU A 157 10.56 9.34 0.38
CA GLU A 157 11.48 10.05 -0.54
C GLU A 157 12.69 9.18 -0.90
N TYR A 158 13.20 8.41 0.05
CA TYR A 158 14.30 7.48 -0.20
C TYR A 158 13.92 6.42 -1.24
N GLU A 159 12.72 5.85 -1.14
CA GLU A 159 12.23 4.87 -2.12
C GLU A 159 11.99 5.50 -3.48
N MET A 160 11.51 6.75 -3.51
CA MET A 160 11.36 7.52 -4.75
C MET A 160 12.73 7.74 -5.43
N GLN A 161 13.76 8.14 -4.69
CA GLN A 161 15.12 8.29 -5.20
C GLN A 161 15.71 6.95 -5.65
N LEU A 162 15.54 5.89 -4.85
CA LEU A 162 16.01 4.55 -5.20
C LEU A 162 15.37 4.07 -6.52
N ALA A 163 14.07 4.25 -6.68
CA ALA A 163 13.35 3.87 -7.90
C ALA A 163 13.83 4.64 -9.13
N THR A 164 13.96 5.97 -9.01
CA THR A 164 14.31 6.84 -10.15
C THR A 164 15.81 6.86 -10.45
N GLU A 165 16.65 6.98 -9.42
CA GLU A 165 18.09 7.19 -9.61
C GLU A 165 18.86 5.88 -9.74
N THR A 166 18.49 4.83 -8.99
CA THR A 166 19.19 3.54 -9.03
C THR A 166 18.58 2.62 -10.10
N PHE A 167 17.29 2.41 -10.05
CA PHE A 167 16.60 1.47 -10.96
C PHE A 167 16.10 2.12 -12.25
N LYS A 168 16.24 3.44 -12.40
CA LYS A 168 15.89 4.19 -13.62
C LYS A 168 14.43 4.02 -14.05
N ILE A 169 13.52 3.83 -13.08
CA ILE A 169 12.10 3.81 -13.36
C ILE A 169 11.68 5.23 -13.76
N ASP A 170 10.85 5.34 -14.79
CA ASP A 170 10.36 6.62 -15.27
C ASP A 170 9.54 7.33 -14.17
N ALA A 171 9.96 8.54 -13.82
CA ALA A 171 9.29 9.33 -12.78
C ALA A 171 7.83 9.68 -13.15
N SER A 172 7.46 9.62 -14.43
CA SER A 172 6.10 9.92 -14.88
C SER A 172 5.05 8.90 -14.40
N ILE A 173 5.48 7.68 -14.08
CA ILE A 173 4.62 6.62 -13.52
C ILE A 173 4.73 6.49 -12.00
N LEU A 174 5.51 7.34 -11.33
CA LEU A 174 5.71 7.33 -9.89
C LEU A 174 5.13 8.59 -9.27
N TYR A 175 4.52 8.45 -8.10
CA TYR A 175 4.00 9.58 -7.35
C TYR A 175 4.34 9.43 -5.86
N TYR A 176 5.04 10.43 -5.32
CA TYR A 176 5.33 10.50 -3.89
C TYR A 176 4.08 10.92 -3.13
N LEU A 177 3.53 10.01 -2.35
CA LEU A 177 2.35 10.26 -1.51
C LEU A 177 2.61 9.70 -0.10
N PRO A 178 3.17 10.50 0.80
CA PRO A 178 3.43 10.09 2.18
C PRO A 178 2.12 9.88 2.96
N PHE A 179 2.24 9.50 4.22
CA PHE A 179 1.09 9.53 5.13
C PHE A 179 0.49 10.93 5.19
N LEU A 180 -0.84 10.99 5.11
CA LEU A 180 -1.59 12.24 5.17
C LEU A 180 -1.92 12.53 6.64
N SER A 181 -1.55 13.71 7.14
CA SER A 181 -1.98 14.18 8.45
C SER A 181 -3.10 15.20 8.27
N GLU A 182 -4.23 14.99 8.92
CA GLU A 182 -5.36 15.91 8.80
C GLU A 182 -5.19 17.15 9.68
N ASP A 183 -4.60 17.02 10.88
CA ASP A 183 -4.44 18.11 11.85
C ASP A 183 -3.05 18.13 12.47
N VAL A 184 -2.40 19.27 12.38
CA VAL A 184 -1.21 19.56 13.16
C VAL A 184 -1.65 20.06 14.53
N ASN A 185 -1.41 19.26 15.58
CA ASN A 185 -1.62 19.74 16.94
C ASN A 185 -0.67 20.92 17.21
N THR A 186 -1.22 22.11 17.29
CA THR A 186 -0.45 23.34 17.56
C THR A 186 -0.06 23.48 19.04
N ASN A 187 -0.66 22.68 19.94
CA ASN A 187 -0.35 22.65 21.36
C ASN A 187 0.82 21.71 21.64
N ILE A 188 2.00 22.10 21.19
CA ILE A 188 3.22 21.30 21.31
C ILE A 188 3.93 21.63 22.60
N THR A 189 4.17 20.64 23.46
CA THR A 189 5.05 20.77 24.63
C THR A 189 6.45 21.21 24.17
N LYS A 190 7.00 22.27 24.79
CA LYS A 190 8.33 22.77 24.48
C LYS A 190 9.38 21.69 24.74
N PHE A 191 10.51 21.77 24.06
CA PHE A 191 11.57 20.75 24.16
C PHE A 191 12.06 20.60 25.61
N GLU A 192 12.18 21.70 26.34
CA GLU A 192 12.66 21.73 27.74
C GLU A 192 11.71 21.02 28.71
N ASP A 193 10.43 20.92 28.36
CA ASP A 193 9.39 20.31 29.19
C ASP A 193 9.14 18.84 28.82
N ARG A 194 9.82 18.32 27.77
CA ARG A 194 9.65 16.94 27.31
C ARG A 194 10.47 16.00 28.20
N GLN A 195 9.86 14.89 28.55
CA GLN A 195 10.51 13.81 29.30
C GLN A 195 10.23 12.47 28.62
N HIS A 196 11.15 11.53 28.77
CA HIS A 196 11.05 10.17 28.23
C HIS A 196 11.18 10.09 26.70
N PHE A 197 11.20 8.85 26.22
CA PHE A 197 11.20 8.49 24.81
C PHE A 197 9.92 7.72 24.52
N VAL A 198 9.38 7.88 23.31
CA VAL A 198 8.21 7.15 22.84
C VAL A 198 8.60 6.37 21.59
N SER A 199 8.29 5.09 21.59
CA SER A 199 8.34 4.25 20.40
C SER A 199 6.92 3.80 20.04
N ILE A 200 6.55 3.93 18.78
CA ILE A 200 5.22 3.57 18.29
C ILE A 200 5.39 2.48 17.23
N GLY A 201 4.66 1.38 17.41
CA GLY A 201 4.68 0.28 16.44
C GLY A 201 3.88 -0.91 16.93
N ASN A 202 3.53 -1.79 16.00
CA ASN A 202 3.04 -3.11 16.37
C ASN A 202 4.22 -4.00 16.76
N PHE A 203 4.42 -4.24 18.05
CA PHE A 203 5.55 -5.03 18.57
C PHE A 203 5.42 -6.55 18.34
N LEU A 204 4.36 -7.02 17.71
CA LEU A 204 4.32 -8.37 17.13
C LEU A 204 5.11 -8.45 15.81
N HIS A 205 5.41 -7.28 15.20
CA HIS A 205 6.25 -7.18 14.01
C HIS A 205 7.72 -7.03 14.42
N GLU A 206 8.52 -8.00 14.07
CA GLU A 206 9.92 -8.13 14.50
C GLU A 206 10.77 -6.85 14.30
N PRO A 207 10.76 -6.15 13.15
CA PRO A 207 11.53 -4.93 12.97
C PRO A 207 11.23 -3.83 14.00
N ASN A 208 9.98 -3.73 14.47
CA ASN A 208 9.58 -2.67 15.40
C ASN A 208 10.22 -2.83 16.78
N TRP A 209 10.24 -4.05 17.33
CA TRP A 209 10.89 -4.27 18.62
C TRP A 209 12.41 -4.34 18.52
N GLN A 210 12.97 -4.81 17.39
CA GLN A 210 14.40 -4.78 17.15
C GLN A 210 14.95 -3.35 17.12
N THR A 211 14.23 -2.40 16.50
CA THR A 211 14.61 -0.98 16.48
C THR A 211 14.70 -0.37 17.87
N VAL A 212 13.93 -0.88 18.85
CA VAL A 212 13.97 -0.39 20.24
C VAL A 212 15.16 -0.96 20.99
N LEU A 213 15.65 -2.14 20.60
CA LEU A 213 16.78 -2.83 21.27
C LEU A 213 18.15 -2.47 20.68
N ALA A 214 18.19 -1.92 19.47
CA ALA A 214 19.41 -1.49 18.80
C ALA A 214 19.89 -0.12 19.28
#